data_86d94ac1e9bab42d30d2d560e44a367f
#
_entry.id   86d94ac1e9bab42d30d2d560e44a367f
#
_cell.length_a   1.000
_cell.length_b   1.000
_cell.length_c   1.000
_cell.angle_alpha   90.00
_cell.angle_beta   90.00
_cell.angle_gamma   90.00
#
_symmetry.space_group_name_H-M   'P 1'
#
loop_
_entity.id
_entity.type
_entity.pdbx_description
1 polymer ?
#
loop_
_entity_poly.entity_id
_entity_poly.type
_entity_poly.pdbx_seq_one_letter_code
_entity_poly.pdbx_strand_id
1 'polypeptide(L)'
;MTTGITSERVDLSVDGEDVNIHYRTGGEGPPLVFLHGIGLDAATVSWRHALPALAPERTVYALDLPGHGDSDKPDRAYTTDYYLETLSEFIDALGIETPALAGLSMGGAIALGHALDGGPVERLILVDSYGLGTDAYWRTAASSVLQTPILGNLLWQGVGSSQSAIRNSLRSMGPGEPPQQLVEDVDSAVDRQTVRAMRRWQRSEFQWCGFRTDYSDRLAEIDVPTMLIHGAVDPLLPRRWSEQAAGTLTDSTLKIFENCGHCPPREHPDRFNRAVRAFC
;
A
#
# COMPACT_ATOMS: atom_id res chain seq x y z
N MET A 1 -6.63 25.58 12.28
CA MET A 1 -7.84 24.87 11.86
C MET A 1 -7.53 23.40 12.01
N THR A 2 -8.24 22.67 12.84
CA THR A 2 -8.08 21.23 12.94
C THR A 2 -8.58 20.66 11.61
N THR A 3 -7.67 20.11 10.83
CA THR A 3 -8.03 19.30 9.65
C THR A 3 -8.86 18.14 10.17
N GLY A 4 -10.19 18.26 10.02
CA GLY A 4 -11.12 17.30 10.59
C GLY A 4 -11.07 15.96 9.85
N ILE A 5 -10.01 15.18 10.10
CA ILE A 5 -9.95 13.80 9.64
C ILE A 5 -10.81 12.96 10.57
N THR A 6 -11.87 12.39 10.04
CA THR A 6 -12.80 11.49 10.75
C THR A 6 -12.50 10.03 10.45
N SER A 7 -13.11 9.17 11.23
CA SER A 7 -13.06 7.72 11.14
C SER A 7 -14.47 7.24 10.79
N GLU A 8 -14.60 6.59 9.65
CA GLU A 8 -15.88 6.19 9.08
C GLU A 8 -15.86 4.70 8.71
N ARG A 9 -17.03 4.15 8.40
CA ARG A 9 -17.17 2.76 7.95
C ARG A 9 -18.16 2.67 6.79
N VAL A 10 -17.93 1.69 5.93
CA VAL A 10 -18.82 1.35 4.83
C VAL A 10 -18.92 -0.17 4.69
N ASP A 11 -20.13 -0.67 4.45
CA ASP A 11 -20.35 -2.08 4.13
C ASP A 11 -20.22 -2.28 2.63
N LEU A 12 -19.37 -3.21 2.23
CA LEU A 12 -19.13 -3.58 0.83
C LEU A 12 -19.49 -5.05 0.63
N SER A 13 -19.85 -5.41 -0.60
CA SER A 13 -20.00 -6.81 -1.02
C SER A 13 -18.82 -7.17 -1.93
N VAL A 14 -17.87 -7.95 -1.43
CA VAL A 14 -16.63 -8.30 -2.13
C VAL A 14 -16.55 -9.80 -2.29
N ASP A 15 -16.45 -10.28 -3.53
CA ASP A 15 -16.45 -11.72 -3.87
C ASP A 15 -17.64 -12.46 -3.25
N GLY A 16 -18.81 -11.77 -3.23
CA GLY A 16 -20.07 -12.29 -2.70
C GLY A 16 -20.17 -12.39 -1.18
N GLU A 17 -19.25 -11.81 -0.44
CA GLU A 17 -19.26 -11.73 1.02
C GLU A 17 -19.36 -10.26 1.48
N ASP A 18 -20.15 -10.02 2.52
CA ASP A 18 -20.24 -8.71 3.14
C ASP A 18 -19.00 -8.44 4.00
N VAL A 19 -18.36 -7.29 3.78
CA VAL A 19 -17.15 -6.87 4.49
C VAL A 19 -17.30 -5.41 4.93
N ASN A 20 -17.16 -5.13 6.22
CA ASN A 20 -17.18 -3.78 6.75
C ASN A 20 -15.78 -3.16 6.68
N ILE A 21 -15.64 -2.09 5.93
CA ILE A 21 -14.38 -1.36 5.70
C ILE A 21 -14.34 -0.11 6.54
N HIS A 22 -13.31 -0.02 7.37
CA HIS A 22 -12.95 1.20 8.06
C HIS A 22 -12.10 2.08 7.14
N TYR A 23 -12.34 3.40 7.18
CA TYR A 23 -11.53 4.37 6.47
C TYR A 23 -11.43 5.71 7.21
N ARG A 24 -10.39 6.44 6.90
CA ARG A 24 -10.18 7.82 7.36
C ARG A 24 -10.50 8.77 6.22
N THR A 25 -11.23 9.84 6.50
CA THR A 25 -11.61 10.83 5.49
C THR A 25 -11.65 12.23 6.05
N GLY A 26 -11.53 13.21 5.19
CA GLY A 26 -11.67 14.63 5.53
C GLY A 26 -11.21 15.54 4.41
N GLY A 27 -11.42 16.83 4.60
CA GLY A 27 -11.09 17.86 3.60
C GLY A 27 -12.20 18.10 2.59
N GLU A 28 -11.92 19.01 1.67
CA GLU A 28 -12.80 19.39 0.57
C GLU A 28 -11.97 19.55 -0.70
N GLY A 29 -12.54 19.18 -1.84
CA GLY A 29 -11.90 19.27 -3.15
C GLY A 29 -11.87 17.94 -3.91
N PRO A 30 -11.09 17.81 -4.99
CA PRO A 30 -11.01 16.59 -5.76
C PRO A 30 -10.59 15.39 -4.92
N PRO A 31 -11.15 14.18 -5.17
CA PRO A 31 -10.90 13.01 -4.33
C PRO A 31 -9.47 12.46 -4.50
N LEU A 32 -8.86 12.06 -3.38
CA LEU A 32 -7.57 11.38 -3.33
C LEU A 32 -7.68 10.16 -2.40
N VAL A 33 -7.58 8.96 -2.98
CA VAL A 33 -7.69 7.69 -2.26
C VAL A 33 -6.30 7.11 -2.02
N PHE A 34 -6.04 6.72 -0.78
CA PHE A 34 -4.79 6.17 -0.31
C PHE A 34 -4.92 4.68 0.03
N LEU A 35 -4.02 3.88 -0.51
CA LEU A 35 -3.93 2.43 -0.32
C LEU A 35 -2.61 2.07 0.37
N HIS A 36 -2.69 1.50 1.56
CA HIS A 36 -1.51 1.12 2.34
C HIS A 36 -0.85 -0.16 1.80
N GLY A 37 0.37 -0.46 2.28
CA GLY A 37 1.12 -1.66 1.94
C GLY A 37 0.63 -2.91 2.66
N ILE A 38 1.23 -4.05 2.32
CA ILE A 38 1.05 -5.30 3.06
C ILE A 38 1.98 -5.30 4.29
N GLY A 39 1.61 -6.01 5.32
CA GLY A 39 2.49 -6.24 6.46
C GLY A 39 2.04 -5.54 7.72
N LEU A 40 2.99 -4.93 8.42
CA LEU A 40 2.73 -4.15 9.64
C LEU A 40 2.23 -2.76 9.27
N ASP A 41 1.06 -2.69 8.63
CA ASP A 41 0.54 -1.49 8.03
C ASP A 41 -0.98 -1.34 8.16
N ALA A 42 -1.43 -0.10 8.08
CA ALA A 42 -2.81 0.34 8.06
C ALA A 42 -2.89 1.78 7.53
N ALA A 43 -4.07 2.28 7.25
CA ALA A 43 -4.28 3.67 6.83
C ALA A 43 -3.67 4.68 7.80
N THR A 44 -3.85 4.44 9.11
CA THR A 44 -3.33 5.29 10.19
C THR A 44 -1.81 5.21 10.35
N VAL A 45 -1.17 4.19 9.81
CA VAL A 45 0.29 3.99 9.86
C VAL A 45 0.95 4.64 8.67
N SER A 46 0.59 4.25 7.45
CA SER A 46 1.21 4.78 6.22
C SER A 46 0.88 6.24 5.97
N TRP A 47 -0.37 6.65 6.20
CA TRP A 47 -0.88 7.93 5.70
C TRP A 47 -1.11 8.98 6.79
N ARG A 48 -0.64 8.71 8.03
CA ARG A 48 -0.83 9.60 9.20
C ARG A 48 -0.41 11.06 8.95
N HIS A 49 0.65 11.27 8.18
CA HIS A 49 1.17 12.58 7.87
C HIS A 49 0.61 13.17 6.57
N ALA A 50 0.17 12.30 5.65
CA ALA A 50 -0.37 12.72 4.36
C ALA A 50 -1.80 13.25 4.49
N LEU A 51 -2.66 12.55 5.22
CA LEU A 51 -4.06 12.94 5.37
C LEU A 51 -4.24 14.38 5.86
N PRO A 52 -3.69 14.79 7.03
CA PRO A 52 -3.88 16.15 7.52
C PRO A 52 -3.16 17.21 6.66
N ALA A 53 -2.11 16.82 5.95
CA ALA A 53 -1.37 17.76 5.11
C ALA A 53 -2.08 18.05 3.78
N LEU A 54 -2.84 17.09 3.23
CA LEU A 54 -3.47 17.20 1.92
C LEU A 54 -4.96 17.53 1.99
N ALA A 55 -5.62 17.25 3.12
CA ALA A 55 -7.03 17.59 3.35
C ALA A 55 -7.42 19.08 3.13
N PRO A 56 -6.54 20.07 3.30
CA PRO A 56 -6.90 21.45 2.97
C PRO A 56 -7.19 21.71 1.48
N GLU A 57 -6.78 20.81 0.58
CA GLU A 57 -6.87 20.99 -0.87
C GLU A 57 -7.57 19.81 -1.57
N ARG A 58 -7.78 18.69 -0.86
CA ARG A 58 -8.35 17.46 -1.39
C ARG A 58 -9.34 16.83 -0.42
N THR A 59 -10.37 16.17 -0.93
CA THR A 59 -11.10 15.20 -0.12
C THR A 59 -10.29 13.91 -0.07
N VAL A 60 -9.69 13.63 1.08
CA VAL A 60 -8.80 12.48 1.26
C VAL A 60 -9.56 11.28 1.82
N TYR A 61 -9.27 10.10 1.30
CA TYR A 61 -9.78 8.82 1.79
C TYR A 61 -8.60 7.87 1.98
N ALA A 62 -8.48 7.26 3.14
CA ALA A 62 -7.48 6.22 3.38
C ALA A 62 -8.17 5.03 4.03
N LEU A 63 -8.36 3.97 3.27
CA LEU A 63 -9.04 2.78 3.74
C LEU A 63 -8.06 1.80 4.39
N ASP A 64 -8.52 1.14 5.44
CA ASP A 64 -7.89 -0.08 5.92
C ASP A 64 -8.38 -1.21 5.01
N LEU A 65 -7.48 -1.80 4.24
CA LEU A 65 -7.82 -2.94 3.38
C LEU A 65 -8.29 -4.13 4.22
N PRO A 66 -9.19 -4.99 3.74
CA PRO A 66 -9.63 -6.18 4.47
C PRO A 66 -8.45 -6.95 5.06
N GLY A 67 -8.58 -7.34 6.31
CA GLY A 67 -7.49 -8.01 7.03
C GLY A 67 -6.53 -7.07 7.76
N HIS A 68 -6.68 -5.75 7.62
CA HIS A 68 -5.79 -4.73 8.21
C HIS A 68 -6.57 -3.71 9.05
N GLY A 69 -5.85 -3.02 9.93
CA GLY A 69 -6.38 -1.94 10.75
C GLY A 69 -7.68 -2.32 11.46
N ASP A 70 -8.66 -1.43 11.36
CA ASP A 70 -9.99 -1.58 11.97
C ASP A 70 -11.04 -2.19 11.01
N SER A 71 -10.66 -2.54 9.77
CA SER A 71 -11.54 -3.25 8.84
C SER A 71 -11.75 -4.72 9.24
N ASP A 72 -12.80 -5.33 8.71
CA ASP A 72 -13.05 -6.76 8.88
C ASP A 72 -11.89 -7.61 8.40
N LYS A 73 -11.68 -8.75 9.08
CA LYS A 73 -10.59 -9.69 8.84
C LYS A 73 -11.13 -11.10 8.55
N PRO A 74 -11.88 -11.28 7.44
CA PRO A 74 -12.52 -12.54 7.11
C PRO A 74 -11.51 -13.69 6.99
N ASP A 75 -11.97 -14.91 7.27
CA ASP A 75 -11.14 -16.13 7.21
C ASP A 75 -11.10 -16.70 5.79
N ARG A 76 -10.46 -15.98 4.87
CA ARG A 76 -10.40 -16.30 3.44
C ARG A 76 -9.00 -16.24 2.85
N ALA A 77 -8.84 -16.58 1.59
CA ALA A 77 -7.66 -16.24 0.80
C ALA A 77 -7.64 -14.72 0.55
N TYR A 78 -6.50 -14.10 0.77
CA TYR A 78 -6.26 -12.71 0.38
C TYR A 78 -5.41 -12.73 -0.90
N THR A 79 -5.91 -12.09 -1.95
CA THR A 79 -5.24 -11.99 -3.25
C THR A 79 -5.24 -10.55 -3.71
N THR A 80 -4.41 -10.20 -4.67
CA THR A 80 -4.44 -8.86 -5.28
C THR A 80 -5.79 -8.62 -5.96
N ASP A 81 -6.39 -9.64 -6.61
CA ASP A 81 -7.72 -9.53 -7.24
C ASP A 81 -8.83 -9.18 -6.21
N TYR A 82 -8.78 -9.80 -5.01
CA TYR A 82 -9.71 -9.48 -3.92
C TYR A 82 -9.59 -8.02 -3.46
N TYR A 83 -8.37 -7.50 -3.39
CA TYR A 83 -8.16 -6.10 -3.04
C TYR A 83 -8.52 -5.13 -4.17
N LEU A 84 -8.38 -5.53 -5.43
CA LEU A 84 -8.86 -4.75 -6.59
C LEU A 84 -10.38 -4.59 -6.54
N GLU A 85 -11.11 -5.68 -6.32
CA GLU A 85 -12.56 -5.65 -6.15
C GLU A 85 -12.94 -4.78 -4.94
N THR A 86 -12.24 -4.93 -3.80
CA THR A 86 -12.46 -4.08 -2.62
C THR A 86 -12.33 -2.59 -2.94
N LEU A 87 -11.32 -2.19 -3.72
CA LEU A 87 -11.14 -0.79 -4.12
C LEU A 87 -12.27 -0.31 -5.03
N SER A 88 -12.68 -1.12 -6.00
CA SER A 88 -13.76 -0.79 -6.93
C SER A 88 -15.08 -0.60 -6.17
N GLU A 89 -15.45 -1.55 -5.33
CA GLU A 89 -16.64 -1.47 -4.48
C GLU A 89 -16.61 -0.27 -3.52
N PHE A 90 -15.44 0.05 -2.96
CA PHE A 90 -15.25 1.22 -2.09
C PHE A 90 -15.51 2.54 -2.83
N ILE A 91 -14.94 2.68 -4.03
CA ILE A 91 -15.13 3.85 -4.89
C ILE A 91 -16.61 4.01 -5.25
N ASP A 92 -17.25 2.92 -5.67
CA ASP A 92 -18.66 2.92 -6.08
C ASP A 92 -19.60 3.20 -4.90
N ALA A 93 -19.40 2.56 -3.76
CA ALA A 93 -20.23 2.73 -2.56
C ALA A 93 -20.21 4.17 -2.01
N LEU A 94 -19.08 4.87 -2.15
CA LEU A 94 -18.95 6.26 -1.72
C LEU A 94 -19.26 7.28 -2.82
N GLY A 95 -19.59 6.84 -4.04
CA GLY A 95 -19.87 7.72 -5.18
C GLY A 95 -18.66 8.56 -5.60
N ILE A 96 -17.46 8.02 -5.49
CA ILE A 96 -16.22 8.72 -5.88
C ILE A 96 -16.05 8.55 -7.39
N GLU A 97 -16.24 9.63 -8.16
CA GLU A 97 -16.32 9.51 -9.62
C GLU A 97 -14.97 9.21 -10.28
N THR A 98 -13.94 10.03 -10.03
CA THR A 98 -12.64 9.91 -10.72
C THR A 98 -11.52 10.32 -9.74
N PRO A 99 -11.12 9.44 -8.82
CA PRO A 99 -10.11 9.77 -7.81
C PRO A 99 -8.69 9.81 -8.37
N ALA A 100 -7.82 10.62 -7.77
CA ALA A 100 -6.40 10.32 -7.77
C ALA A 100 -6.17 9.12 -6.82
N LEU A 101 -5.35 8.15 -7.22
CA LEU A 101 -5.01 6.99 -6.40
C LEU A 101 -3.56 7.04 -5.97
N ALA A 102 -3.30 6.93 -4.68
CA ALA A 102 -1.95 6.86 -4.11
C ALA A 102 -1.76 5.51 -3.38
N GLY A 103 -0.87 4.67 -3.89
CA GLY A 103 -0.63 3.34 -3.33
C GLY A 103 0.81 3.11 -2.93
N LEU A 104 1.01 2.59 -1.70
CA LEU A 104 2.31 2.14 -1.21
C LEU A 104 2.45 0.63 -1.39
N SER A 105 3.56 0.19 -1.99
CA SER A 105 3.89 -1.25 -2.09
C SER A 105 2.75 -2.06 -2.73
N MET A 106 2.12 -2.99 -2.01
CA MET A 106 0.90 -3.70 -2.45
C MET A 106 -0.20 -2.72 -2.88
N GLY A 107 -0.42 -1.64 -2.14
CA GLY A 107 -1.39 -0.60 -2.50
C GLY A 107 -1.13 0.04 -3.85
N GLY A 108 0.15 0.14 -4.25
CA GLY A 108 0.55 0.60 -5.58
C GLY A 108 0.13 -0.38 -6.69
N ALA A 109 0.31 -1.68 -6.46
CA ALA A 109 -0.17 -2.71 -7.40
C ALA A 109 -1.70 -2.69 -7.53
N ILE A 110 -2.43 -2.46 -6.42
CA ILE A 110 -3.89 -2.34 -6.44
C ILE A 110 -4.32 -1.11 -7.24
N ALA A 111 -3.71 0.06 -7.00
CA ALA A 111 -4.01 1.28 -7.74
C ALA A 111 -3.74 1.13 -9.24
N LEU A 112 -2.60 0.52 -9.59
CA LEU A 112 -2.20 0.27 -10.97
C LEU A 112 -3.13 -0.74 -11.66
N GLY A 113 -3.45 -1.85 -10.98
CA GLY A 113 -4.37 -2.87 -11.49
C GLY A 113 -5.77 -2.29 -11.74
N HIS A 114 -6.29 -1.47 -10.82
CA HIS A 114 -7.59 -0.80 -10.99
C HIS A 114 -7.61 0.08 -12.26
N ALA A 115 -6.55 0.85 -12.52
CA ALA A 115 -6.45 1.65 -13.73
C ALA A 115 -6.35 0.78 -14.99
N LEU A 116 -5.56 -0.31 -14.96
CA LEU A 116 -5.40 -1.25 -16.08
C LEU A 116 -6.69 -2.01 -16.41
N ASP A 117 -7.55 -2.23 -15.43
CA ASP A 117 -8.84 -2.89 -15.63
C ASP A 117 -9.97 -1.90 -16.02
N GLY A 118 -9.61 -0.64 -16.31
CA GLY A 118 -10.52 0.39 -16.81
C GLY A 118 -11.30 1.10 -15.72
N GLY A 119 -10.92 0.97 -14.47
CA GLY A 119 -11.49 1.74 -13.37
C GLY A 119 -11.21 3.24 -13.50
N PRO A 120 -12.12 4.11 -13.02
CA PRO A 120 -11.96 5.57 -13.15
C PRO A 120 -10.81 6.07 -12.28
N VAL A 121 -9.81 6.71 -12.91
CA VAL A 121 -8.64 7.29 -12.24
C VAL A 121 -8.27 8.62 -12.89
N GLU A 122 -8.09 9.68 -12.07
CA GLU A 122 -7.55 10.98 -12.52
C GLU A 122 -6.03 10.92 -12.69
N ARG A 123 -5.33 10.37 -11.69
CA ARG A 123 -3.88 10.31 -11.59
C ARG A 123 -3.43 9.12 -10.76
N LEU A 124 -2.26 8.58 -11.03
CA LEU A 124 -1.64 7.53 -10.23
C LEU A 124 -0.41 8.06 -9.47
N ILE A 125 -0.29 7.67 -8.21
CA ILE A 125 0.89 7.89 -7.37
C ILE A 125 1.35 6.54 -6.82
N LEU A 126 2.39 5.99 -7.43
CA LEU A 126 2.93 4.68 -7.12
C LEU A 126 4.17 4.82 -6.24
N VAL A 127 4.06 4.39 -4.98
CA VAL A 127 5.11 4.57 -3.97
C VAL A 127 5.75 3.22 -3.65
N ASP A 128 7.04 3.06 -3.94
CA ASP A 128 7.74 1.78 -3.78
C ASP A 128 6.84 0.61 -4.21
N SER A 129 6.27 0.73 -5.43
CA SER A 129 5.14 -0.11 -5.86
C SER A 129 5.55 -1.54 -6.14
N TYR A 130 4.76 -2.48 -5.63
CA TYR A 130 4.71 -3.86 -6.10
C TYR A 130 4.02 -3.93 -7.48
N GLY A 131 4.20 -5.04 -8.21
CA GLY A 131 3.57 -5.24 -9.52
C GLY A 131 4.31 -4.61 -10.71
N LEU A 132 5.49 -4.03 -10.49
CA LEU A 132 6.33 -3.42 -11.54
C LEU A 132 7.49 -4.31 -12.01
N GLY A 133 7.52 -5.58 -11.59
CA GLY A 133 8.55 -6.54 -11.95
C GLY A 133 8.56 -7.78 -11.05
N THR A 134 9.38 -8.78 -11.41
CA THR A 134 9.38 -10.10 -10.73
C THR A 134 10.73 -10.53 -10.18
N ASP A 135 11.80 -9.76 -10.38
CA ASP A 135 13.19 -10.17 -10.17
C ASP A 135 13.82 -9.61 -8.88
N ALA A 136 13.02 -9.42 -7.81
CA ALA A 136 13.56 -9.05 -6.49
C ALA A 136 14.57 -10.11 -6.01
N TYR A 137 15.74 -9.67 -5.54
CA TYR A 137 16.88 -10.55 -5.19
C TYR A 137 16.57 -11.54 -4.05
N TRP A 138 15.69 -11.18 -3.12
CA TRP A 138 15.28 -12.02 -1.99
C TRP A 138 14.18 -13.03 -2.34
N ARG A 139 13.56 -12.91 -3.52
CA ARG A 139 12.38 -13.66 -3.95
C ARG A 139 12.49 -15.17 -3.74
N THR A 140 13.56 -15.79 -4.22
CA THR A 140 13.73 -17.26 -4.15
C THR A 140 13.79 -17.75 -2.71
N ALA A 141 14.51 -17.03 -1.84
CA ALA A 141 14.59 -17.38 -0.43
C ALA A 141 13.23 -17.22 0.27
N ALA A 142 12.54 -16.11 0.03
CA ALA A 142 11.22 -15.86 0.60
C ALA A 142 10.18 -16.87 0.12
N SER A 143 10.13 -17.18 -1.17
CA SER A 143 9.21 -18.21 -1.71
C SER A 143 9.47 -19.56 -1.06
N SER A 144 10.71 -19.97 -0.89
CA SER A 144 11.08 -21.24 -0.24
C SER A 144 10.57 -21.32 1.21
N VAL A 145 10.71 -20.23 1.97
CA VAL A 145 10.23 -20.17 3.36
C VAL A 145 8.71 -20.12 3.44
N LEU A 146 8.07 -19.26 2.64
CA LEU A 146 6.62 -19.02 2.69
C LEU A 146 5.80 -20.21 2.16
N GLN A 147 6.32 -20.92 1.17
CA GLN A 147 5.68 -22.14 0.63
C GLN A 147 5.88 -23.35 1.56
N THR A 148 6.76 -23.26 2.56
CA THR A 148 6.95 -24.31 3.58
C THR A 148 6.08 -23.99 4.81
N PRO A 149 5.00 -24.75 5.10
CA PRO A 149 4.02 -24.38 6.14
C PRO A 149 4.63 -24.20 7.53
N ILE A 150 5.56 -25.07 7.92
CA ILE A 150 6.19 -25.05 9.26
C ILE A 150 7.11 -23.84 9.39
N LEU A 151 8.01 -23.62 8.42
CA LEU A 151 8.96 -22.50 8.47
C LEU A 151 8.24 -21.14 8.33
N GLY A 152 7.28 -21.05 7.44
CA GLY A 152 6.45 -19.85 7.30
C GLY A 152 5.69 -19.51 8.58
N ASN A 153 5.10 -20.52 9.25
CA ASN A 153 4.43 -20.32 10.54
C ASN A 153 5.40 -19.80 11.62
N LEU A 154 6.57 -20.40 11.73
CA LEU A 154 7.56 -20.03 12.74
C LEU A 154 8.09 -18.60 12.54
N LEU A 155 8.35 -18.21 11.28
CA LEU A 155 8.79 -16.87 10.93
C LEU A 155 7.79 -15.81 11.37
N TRP A 156 6.49 -16.04 11.11
CA TRP A 156 5.44 -15.06 11.37
C TRP A 156 4.90 -15.06 12.80
N GLN A 157 5.16 -16.09 13.60
CA GLN A 157 4.74 -16.10 15.01
C GLN A 157 5.40 -15.00 15.84
N GLY A 158 6.60 -14.56 15.45
CA GLY A 158 7.35 -13.50 16.13
C GLY A 158 6.99 -12.09 15.63
N VAL A 159 6.47 -11.96 14.41
CA VAL A 159 6.16 -10.66 13.81
C VAL A 159 4.92 -10.06 14.49
N GLY A 160 5.03 -8.82 14.97
CA GLY A 160 3.96 -8.15 15.69
C GLY A 160 3.71 -8.66 17.12
N SER A 161 4.52 -9.61 17.63
CA SER A 161 4.32 -10.19 18.97
C SER A 161 4.74 -9.28 20.12
N SER A 162 5.54 -8.26 19.85
CA SER A 162 6.02 -7.26 20.82
C SER A 162 6.54 -6.02 20.12
N GLN A 163 6.60 -4.91 20.85
CA GLN A 163 7.17 -3.66 20.33
C GLN A 163 8.62 -3.82 19.87
N SER A 164 9.39 -4.70 20.51
CA SER A 164 10.77 -5.01 20.06
C SER A 164 10.78 -5.72 18.71
N ALA A 165 9.86 -6.66 18.47
CA ALA A 165 9.72 -7.35 17.20
C ALA A 165 9.26 -6.38 16.09
N ILE A 166 8.28 -5.54 16.40
CA ILE A 166 7.80 -4.47 15.49
C ILE A 166 8.95 -3.52 15.13
N ARG A 167 9.71 -3.04 16.13
CA ARG A 167 10.87 -2.18 15.92
C ARG A 167 11.91 -2.80 15.00
N ASN A 168 12.24 -4.07 15.21
CA ASN A 168 13.19 -4.79 14.37
C ASN A 168 12.67 -4.96 12.93
N SER A 169 11.38 -5.23 12.77
CA SER A 169 10.76 -5.31 11.44
C SER A 169 10.80 -3.96 10.72
N LEU A 170 10.48 -2.86 11.42
CA LEU A 170 10.56 -1.51 10.85
C LEU A 170 11.99 -1.11 10.47
N ARG A 171 13.00 -1.49 11.28
CA ARG A 171 14.43 -1.28 10.95
C ARG A 171 14.85 -1.99 9.67
N SER A 172 14.25 -3.13 9.36
CA SER A 172 14.57 -3.87 8.13
C SER A 172 13.96 -3.26 6.88
N MET A 173 13.13 -2.22 7.00
CA MET A 173 12.44 -1.57 5.87
C MET A 173 13.11 -0.26 5.42
N GLY A 174 14.02 0.29 6.18
CA GLY A 174 14.67 1.55 5.82
C GLY A 174 15.84 1.92 6.72
N PRO A 175 16.55 3.00 6.42
CA PRO A 175 17.69 3.46 7.20
C PRO A 175 17.25 4.09 8.53
N GLY A 176 18.06 3.86 9.56
CA GLY A 176 17.90 4.50 10.87
C GLY A 176 16.96 3.79 11.84
N GLU A 177 16.73 4.47 12.98
CA GLU A 177 15.86 3.96 14.04
C GLU A 177 14.41 4.43 13.79
N PRO A 178 13.43 3.54 13.78
CA PRO A 178 12.04 3.95 13.70
C PRO A 178 11.66 4.77 14.95
N PRO A 179 10.94 5.91 14.77
CA PRO A 179 10.43 6.68 15.89
C PRO A 179 9.56 5.82 16.81
N GLN A 180 9.62 6.05 18.12
CA GLN A 180 8.81 5.32 19.11
C GLN A 180 7.31 5.41 18.78
N GLN A 181 6.83 6.58 18.35
CA GLN A 181 5.43 6.76 17.96
C GLN A 181 5.02 5.84 16.80
N LEU A 182 5.89 5.62 15.81
CA LEU A 182 5.59 4.70 14.71
C LEU A 182 5.47 3.25 15.21
N VAL A 183 6.31 2.85 16.18
CA VAL A 183 6.21 1.52 16.81
C VAL A 183 4.89 1.35 17.54
N GLU A 184 4.44 2.39 18.26
CA GLU A 184 3.16 2.40 18.98
C GLU A 184 1.96 2.41 18.03
N ASP A 185 2.03 3.16 16.93
CA ASP A 185 0.99 3.18 15.91
C ASP A 185 0.82 1.79 15.27
N VAL A 186 1.92 1.13 14.95
CA VAL A 186 1.90 -0.24 14.41
C VAL A 186 1.39 -1.24 15.45
N ASP A 187 1.84 -1.14 16.70
CA ASP A 187 1.41 -2.03 17.79
C ASP A 187 -0.11 -1.95 18.01
N SER A 188 -0.67 -0.74 17.81
CA SER A 188 -2.11 -0.51 17.94
C SER A 188 -2.93 -0.99 16.73
N ALA A 189 -2.34 -0.95 15.53
CA ALA A 189 -3.04 -1.26 14.27
C ALA A 189 -2.92 -2.72 13.83
N VAL A 190 -1.94 -3.46 14.36
CA VAL A 190 -1.59 -4.81 13.90
C VAL A 190 -1.85 -5.85 14.97
N ASP A 191 -2.73 -6.77 14.67
CA ASP A 191 -3.06 -7.92 15.51
C ASP A 191 -2.68 -9.26 14.84
N ARG A 192 -3.00 -10.37 15.49
CA ARG A 192 -2.74 -11.72 14.96
C ARG A 192 -3.53 -12.02 13.67
N GLN A 193 -4.69 -11.40 13.49
CA GLN A 193 -5.51 -11.59 12.28
C GLN A 193 -4.88 -10.83 11.11
N THR A 194 -4.34 -9.63 11.35
CA THR A 194 -3.56 -8.88 10.34
C THR A 194 -2.34 -9.69 9.88
N VAL A 195 -1.57 -10.26 10.81
CA VAL A 195 -0.45 -11.14 10.46
C VAL A 195 -0.90 -12.36 9.64
N ARG A 196 -2.08 -12.92 9.93
CA ARG A 196 -2.66 -14.02 9.16
C ARG A 196 -3.04 -13.59 7.73
N ALA A 197 -3.69 -12.43 7.58
CA ALA A 197 -4.06 -11.89 6.27
C ALA A 197 -2.83 -11.62 5.41
N MET A 198 -1.81 -10.96 5.98
CA MET A 198 -0.52 -10.72 5.35
C MET A 198 0.12 -12.01 4.82
N ARG A 199 0.19 -13.06 5.65
CA ARG A 199 0.74 -14.36 5.24
C ARG A 199 -0.02 -14.99 4.10
N ARG A 200 -1.35 -14.92 4.13
CA ARG A 200 -2.21 -15.49 3.08
C ARG A 200 -1.99 -14.79 1.76
N TRP A 201 -1.92 -13.47 1.78
CA TRP A 201 -1.59 -12.71 0.57
C TRP A 201 -0.19 -13.05 0.05
N GLN A 202 0.83 -13.08 0.90
CA GLN A 202 2.18 -13.45 0.46
C GLN A 202 2.25 -14.85 -0.13
N ARG A 203 1.49 -15.81 0.40
CA ARG A 203 1.42 -17.15 -0.16
C ARG A 203 0.71 -17.20 -1.52
N SER A 204 -0.23 -16.34 -1.78
CA SER A 204 -0.88 -16.23 -3.09
C SER A 204 0.03 -15.55 -4.12
N GLU A 205 0.82 -14.57 -3.70
CA GLU A 205 1.64 -13.75 -4.58
C GLU A 205 3.03 -14.33 -4.87
N PHE A 206 3.70 -14.90 -3.86
CA PHE A 206 5.09 -15.35 -3.98
C PHE A 206 5.14 -16.78 -4.50
N GLN A 207 5.36 -16.91 -5.80
CA GLN A 207 5.47 -18.17 -6.51
C GLN A 207 6.94 -18.57 -6.70
N TRP A 208 7.20 -19.85 -7.02
CA TRP A 208 8.55 -20.35 -7.26
C TRP A 208 9.25 -19.63 -8.43
N CYS A 209 8.47 -19.25 -9.45
CA CYS A 209 9.01 -18.67 -10.69
C CYS A 209 8.80 -17.15 -10.78
N GLY A 210 8.32 -16.48 -9.73
CA GLY A 210 8.05 -15.04 -9.80
C GLY A 210 7.06 -14.58 -8.77
N PHE A 211 6.48 -13.45 -9.03
CA PHE A 211 5.30 -12.96 -8.37
C PHE A 211 4.08 -13.19 -9.26
N ARG A 212 2.90 -13.44 -8.65
CA ARG A 212 1.66 -13.61 -9.40
C ARG A 212 1.24 -12.31 -10.07
N THR A 213 1.34 -11.21 -9.33
CA THR A 213 1.00 -9.87 -9.82
C THR A 213 2.24 -9.21 -10.44
N ASP A 214 2.20 -9.03 -11.74
CA ASP A 214 3.20 -8.31 -12.54
C ASP A 214 2.49 -7.59 -13.69
N TYR A 215 2.58 -6.29 -13.71
CA TYR A 215 1.97 -5.42 -14.73
C TYR A 215 3.01 -4.80 -15.65
N SER A 216 4.29 -5.21 -15.56
CA SER A 216 5.39 -4.59 -16.32
C SER A 216 5.15 -4.55 -17.82
N ASP A 217 4.52 -5.59 -18.39
CA ASP A 217 4.21 -5.69 -19.81
C ASP A 217 2.96 -4.88 -20.22
N ARG A 218 2.17 -4.40 -19.25
CA ARG A 218 0.93 -3.65 -19.48
C ARG A 218 1.06 -2.15 -19.20
N LEU A 219 2.21 -1.68 -18.74
CA LEU A 219 2.39 -0.27 -18.33
C LEU A 219 2.11 0.74 -19.46
N ALA A 220 2.33 0.34 -20.71
CA ALA A 220 2.03 1.19 -21.87
C ALA A 220 0.52 1.40 -22.11
N GLU A 221 -0.35 0.63 -21.46
CA GLU A 221 -1.81 0.81 -21.52
C GLU A 221 -2.30 1.96 -20.61
N ILE A 222 -1.45 2.43 -19.68
CA ILE A 222 -1.77 3.52 -18.76
C ILE A 222 -1.67 4.85 -19.50
N ASP A 223 -2.78 5.56 -19.59
CA ASP A 223 -2.93 6.84 -20.26
C ASP A 223 -3.11 8.05 -19.30
N VAL A 224 -3.17 7.78 -17.99
CA VAL A 224 -3.30 8.84 -16.98
C VAL A 224 -1.92 9.27 -16.44
N PRO A 225 -1.78 10.56 -16.06
CA PRO A 225 -0.54 11.03 -15.45
C PRO A 225 -0.15 10.19 -14.24
N THR A 226 1.09 9.70 -14.22
CA THR A 226 1.58 8.79 -13.18
C THR A 226 2.86 9.31 -12.54
N MET A 227 2.84 9.49 -11.21
CA MET A 227 4.03 9.79 -10.43
C MET A 227 4.53 8.52 -9.73
N LEU A 228 5.80 8.17 -9.97
CA LEU A 228 6.50 7.13 -9.21
C LEU A 228 7.39 7.79 -8.17
N ILE A 229 7.27 7.33 -6.92
CA ILE A 229 8.16 7.73 -5.81
C ILE A 229 8.87 6.46 -5.33
N HIS A 230 10.21 6.50 -5.20
CA HIS A 230 10.95 5.33 -4.76
C HIS A 230 12.09 5.71 -3.80
N GLY A 231 12.20 4.97 -2.69
CA GLY A 231 13.30 5.10 -1.76
C GLY A 231 14.62 4.58 -2.36
N ALA A 232 15.66 5.40 -2.36
CA ALA A 232 16.94 5.07 -3.00
C ALA A 232 17.60 3.80 -2.41
N VAL A 233 17.31 3.51 -1.15
CA VAL A 233 17.86 2.35 -0.42
C VAL A 233 16.76 1.39 0.04
N ASP A 234 15.66 1.29 -0.72
CA ASP A 234 14.59 0.31 -0.45
C ASP A 234 15.15 -1.12 -0.45
N PRO A 235 15.08 -1.84 0.70
CA PRO A 235 15.59 -3.20 0.80
C PRO A 235 14.59 -4.25 0.29
N LEU A 236 13.35 -3.88 0.04
CA LEU A 236 12.28 -4.81 -0.33
C LEU A 236 12.07 -4.85 -1.84
N LEU A 237 11.89 -3.71 -2.47
CA LEU A 237 11.61 -3.64 -3.91
C LEU A 237 12.73 -2.90 -4.64
N PRO A 238 13.20 -3.44 -5.77
CA PRO A 238 14.30 -2.84 -6.50
C PRO A 238 13.92 -1.50 -7.13
N ARG A 239 14.68 -0.44 -6.88
CA ARG A 239 14.50 0.89 -7.48
C ARG A 239 14.39 0.86 -9.00
N ARG A 240 15.13 -0.05 -9.66
CA ARG A 240 15.09 -0.22 -11.12
C ARG A 240 13.69 -0.53 -11.66
N TRP A 241 12.79 -1.11 -10.86
CA TRP A 241 11.41 -1.34 -11.28
C TRP A 241 10.67 -0.03 -11.55
N SER A 242 10.79 0.94 -10.65
CA SER A 242 10.22 2.28 -10.87
C SER A 242 10.93 3.05 -11.99
N GLU A 243 12.25 2.86 -12.16
CA GLU A 243 13.01 3.46 -13.26
C GLU A 243 12.58 2.89 -14.63
N GLN A 244 12.38 1.58 -14.74
CA GLN A 244 11.88 0.91 -15.95
C GLN A 244 10.43 1.30 -16.23
N ALA A 245 9.57 1.30 -15.21
CA ALA A 245 8.18 1.72 -15.35
C ALA A 245 8.06 3.16 -15.82
N ALA A 246 8.87 4.08 -15.29
CA ALA A 246 8.92 5.47 -15.75
C ALA A 246 9.32 5.61 -17.23
N GLY A 247 10.17 4.70 -17.71
CA GLY A 247 10.56 4.67 -19.13
C GLY A 247 9.50 4.08 -20.07
N THR A 248 8.52 3.34 -19.52
CA THR A 248 7.46 2.67 -20.31
C THR A 248 6.14 3.45 -20.30
N LEU A 249 5.80 4.07 -19.17
CA LEU A 249 4.60 4.90 -19.01
C LEU A 249 4.64 6.13 -19.92
N THR A 250 3.52 6.47 -20.54
CA THR A 250 3.41 7.57 -21.52
C THR A 250 3.56 8.94 -20.88
N ASP A 251 2.94 9.17 -19.72
CA ASP A 251 3.04 10.42 -18.93
C ASP A 251 3.47 10.08 -17.52
N SER A 252 4.77 10.16 -17.26
CA SER A 252 5.34 9.77 -15.98
C SER A 252 6.29 10.80 -15.38
N THR A 253 6.32 10.85 -14.05
CA THR A 253 7.32 11.59 -13.27
C THR A 253 7.92 10.66 -12.23
N LEU A 254 9.24 10.46 -12.26
CA LEU A 254 9.96 9.67 -11.27
C LEU A 254 10.65 10.56 -10.23
N LYS A 255 10.45 10.24 -8.95
CA LYS A 255 11.10 10.91 -7.81
C LYS A 255 11.82 9.90 -6.94
N ILE A 256 13.14 9.89 -6.99
CA ILE A 256 13.97 9.08 -6.09
C ILE A 256 14.21 9.86 -4.79
N PHE A 257 13.90 9.23 -3.66
CA PHE A 257 14.12 9.79 -2.33
C PHE A 257 15.42 9.25 -1.74
N GLU A 258 16.47 10.08 -1.76
CA GLU A 258 17.74 9.75 -1.15
C GLU A 258 17.62 9.53 0.36
N ASN A 259 18.41 8.60 0.91
CA ASN A 259 18.37 8.18 2.32
C ASN A 259 16.96 7.73 2.79
N CYS A 260 16.21 7.12 1.91
CA CYS A 260 14.87 6.62 2.14
C CYS A 260 14.79 5.12 1.81
N GLY A 261 14.18 4.35 2.70
CA GLY A 261 13.86 2.94 2.49
C GLY A 261 12.50 2.75 1.81
N HIS A 262 11.75 1.74 2.27
CA HIS A 262 10.50 1.29 1.64
C HIS A 262 9.27 2.17 1.93
N CYS A 263 9.37 3.17 2.79
CA CYS A 263 8.19 3.91 3.24
C CYS A 263 8.35 5.44 3.16
N PRO A 264 8.53 6.03 1.96
CA PRO A 264 8.69 7.47 1.78
C PRO A 264 7.67 8.35 2.51
N PRO A 265 6.37 7.99 2.61
CA PRO A 265 5.39 8.80 3.35
C PRO A 265 5.65 8.87 4.87
N ARG A 266 6.34 7.87 5.43
CA ARG A 266 6.69 7.78 6.85
C ARG A 266 8.07 8.37 7.12
N GLU A 267 9.03 8.09 6.24
CA GLU A 267 10.43 8.44 6.42
C GLU A 267 10.72 9.91 6.05
N HIS A 268 10.04 10.42 5.02
CA HIS A 268 10.19 11.78 4.52
C HIS A 268 8.83 12.47 4.27
N PRO A 269 7.96 12.59 5.30
CA PRO A 269 6.58 13.04 5.14
C PRO A 269 6.45 14.40 4.46
N ASP A 270 7.25 15.38 4.83
CA ASP A 270 7.19 16.72 4.23
C ASP A 270 7.56 16.71 2.74
N ARG A 271 8.57 15.91 2.37
CA ARG A 271 8.99 15.78 0.97
C ARG A 271 7.92 15.05 0.16
N PHE A 272 7.35 13.99 0.72
CA PHE A 272 6.24 13.24 0.13
C PHE A 272 5.02 14.15 -0.10
N ASN A 273 4.56 14.84 0.94
CA ASN A 273 3.39 15.71 0.87
C ASN A 273 3.58 16.86 -0.15
N ARG A 274 4.77 17.47 -0.21
CA ARG A 274 5.08 18.47 -1.25
C ARG A 274 5.05 17.87 -2.66
N ALA A 275 5.55 16.65 -2.83
CA ALA A 275 5.55 15.99 -4.13
C ALA A 275 4.12 15.68 -4.61
N VAL A 276 3.27 15.15 -3.72
CA VAL A 276 1.86 14.85 -4.01
C VAL A 276 1.08 16.13 -4.31
N ARG A 277 1.22 17.16 -3.48
CA ARG A 277 0.54 18.46 -3.68
C ARG A 277 0.91 19.12 -5.01
N ALA A 278 2.15 19.00 -5.45
CA ALA A 278 2.59 19.57 -6.71
C ALA A 278 2.15 18.76 -7.94
N PHE A 279 1.78 17.51 -7.74
CA PHE A 279 1.35 16.60 -8.81
C PHE A 279 -0.16 16.57 -8.94
N CYS A 280 -0.90 16.64 -7.86
CA CYS A 280 -2.34 16.71 -7.78
C CYS A 280 -2.84 18.14 -7.64
#